data_d2d500866589dcd797880e73d482bc4b
#
_entry.id   d2d500866589dcd797880e73d482bc4b
#
_cell.length_a   1.000
_cell.length_b   1.000
_cell.length_c   1.000
_cell.angle_alpha   90.00
_cell.angle_beta   90.00
_cell.angle_gamma   90.00
#
_symmetry.space_group_name_H-M   'P 1'
#
loop_
_entity.id
_entity.type
_entity.pdbx_description
1 polymer ?
#
loop_
_entity_poly.entity_id
_entity_poly.type
_entity_poly.pdbx_seq_one_letter_code
_entity_poly.pdbx_strand_id
1 'polypeptide(L)'
;MFFNTQLSITTSPCPLPHSPLPITHSQLPMINLKSQIPNLKSPKLMLLFLPALILGIAACAAPQETQKNKLAEDIKTAQQSNSTLTLNKVTLEQANEKGETFWKVNSQNAVYSKDKKIVNVQKPVGKLFQDGKEIYDIQGETGQVFQEGNQVFLKGNIVAKDLKNGVVLRGNELEWRPKEDVLVVRNNLTGENKQVTASAKEARVFSRAKRMELFGSVVANVKDPALQLRTEHLVWFVDQQKVNSDKPTQIDRYKDKIVTDSGFADKVDVDLKTKIATLTQNAQLMPSDPPLQIESSLMSWNFPAQSVISPGSVKVFHRVEKVTMTGDTGRGDLEKKVFYLTGNVVGIGEKRQAQLNTDRVTWYLTNQTFDAEGNVVYKQLNPVFNLTGPRAAGELKNQTVIVKGDGGGGQVVTEFVPDEYKGTLGR
;
A
#
# COMPACT_ATOMS: atom_id res chain seq x y z
N MET A 1 41.91 -34.96 24.81
CA MET A 1 42.14 -33.73 25.58
C MET A 1 40.93 -32.81 25.32
N PHE A 2 40.02 -32.85 26.26
CA PHE A 2 38.76 -32.12 26.19
C PHE A 2 38.95 -30.73 26.78
N PHE A 3 38.51 -29.65 26.11
CA PHE A 3 38.28 -28.36 26.73
C PHE A 3 36.80 -27.99 26.57
N ASN A 4 36.16 -28.00 27.72
CA ASN A 4 34.79 -27.55 27.98
C ASN A 4 34.84 -26.05 28.25
N THR A 5 34.14 -25.24 27.50
CA THR A 5 33.95 -23.81 27.82
C THR A 5 32.47 -23.55 28.05
N GLN A 6 32.10 -23.36 29.30
CA GLN A 6 30.77 -22.93 29.72
C GLN A 6 30.60 -21.43 29.42
N LEU A 7 29.51 -21.07 28.78
CA LEU A 7 28.99 -19.70 28.69
C LEU A 7 27.98 -19.47 29.82
N SER A 8 28.31 -18.58 30.73
CA SER A 8 27.42 -18.10 31.78
C SER A 8 26.53 -17.00 31.24
N ILE A 9 25.23 -17.20 31.31
CA ILE A 9 24.18 -16.20 31.01
C ILE A 9 23.83 -15.53 32.34
N THR A 10 24.10 -14.25 32.45
CA THR A 10 23.66 -13.39 33.55
C THR A 10 22.31 -12.74 33.14
N THR A 11 21.26 -13.15 33.81
CA THR A 11 19.93 -12.50 33.73
C THR A 11 19.86 -11.42 34.80
N SER A 12 19.65 -10.16 34.37
CA SER A 12 19.28 -9.07 35.28
C SER A 12 17.74 -8.90 35.26
N PRO A 13 17.11 -8.79 36.42
CA PRO A 13 15.66 -8.54 36.50
C PRO A 13 15.35 -7.03 36.39
N CYS A 14 14.42 -6.68 35.53
CA CYS A 14 13.81 -5.37 35.44
C CYS A 14 12.66 -5.25 36.47
N PRO A 15 12.52 -4.19 37.24
CA PRO A 15 11.44 -4.04 38.21
C PRO A 15 10.15 -3.52 37.54
N LEU A 16 9.04 -4.17 37.86
CA LEU A 16 7.67 -3.73 37.54
C LEU A 16 7.23 -2.64 38.51
N PRO A 17 6.58 -1.56 38.06
CA PRO A 17 5.89 -0.64 38.96
C PRO A 17 4.47 -1.16 39.22
N HIS A 18 4.18 -1.49 40.48
CA HIS A 18 2.83 -1.66 41.00
C HIS A 18 2.20 -0.25 41.21
N SER A 19 1.04 -0.02 40.61
CA SER A 19 0.10 0.99 41.06
C SER A 19 -1.32 0.46 40.95
N PRO A 20 -2.14 0.55 42.02
CA PRO A 20 -3.50 0.07 42.03
C PRO A 20 -4.45 1.03 41.31
N LEU A 21 -5.30 0.50 40.44
CA LEU A 21 -6.39 1.23 39.81
C LEU A 21 -7.56 1.39 40.79
N PRO A 22 -8.19 2.54 40.89
CA PRO A 22 -9.43 2.72 41.62
C PRO A 22 -10.61 2.20 40.79
N ILE A 23 -11.42 1.36 41.42
CA ILE A 23 -12.70 0.90 40.90
C ILE A 23 -13.71 2.05 41.05
N THR A 24 -14.10 2.65 39.94
CA THR A 24 -15.24 3.58 39.90
C THR A 24 -16.43 2.89 39.23
N HIS A 25 -17.53 2.85 39.98
CA HIS A 25 -18.84 2.41 39.51
C HIS A 25 -19.28 3.23 38.30
N SER A 26 -19.48 2.58 37.15
CA SER A 26 -20.09 3.22 35.99
C SER A 26 -21.60 3.29 36.17
N GLN A 27 -22.09 4.49 36.34
CA GLN A 27 -23.51 4.79 36.15
C GLN A 27 -23.83 4.83 34.65
N LEU A 28 -24.90 4.23 34.27
CA LEU A 28 -25.45 4.20 32.91
C LEU A 28 -25.81 5.64 32.46
N PRO A 29 -25.43 6.06 31.24
CA PRO A 29 -25.84 7.37 30.74
C PRO A 29 -27.32 7.36 30.32
N MET A 30 -28.10 8.25 30.91
CA MET A 30 -29.46 8.56 30.47
C MET A 30 -29.42 9.36 29.15
N ILE A 31 -30.20 8.92 28.19
CA ILE A 31 -30.38 9.58 26.90
C ILE A 31 -31.22 10.84 27.12
N ASN A 32 -30.66 12.01 26.88
CA ASN A 32 -31.32 13.31 26.97
C ASN A 32 -31.86 13.72 25.60
N LEU A 33 -33.12 13.49 25.34
CA LEU A 33 -33.85 14.05 24.17
C LEU A 33 -34.18 15.52 24.46
N LYS A 34 -33.33 16.43 24.02
CA LYS A 34 -33.69 17.85 23.93
C LYS A 34 -34.26 18.17 22.54
N SER A 35 -35.59 18.35 22.50
CA SER A 35 -36.27 18.99 21.38
C SER A 35 -35.90 20.48 21.36
N GLN A 36 -35.36 20.95 20.25
CA GLN A 36 -35.17 22.39 20.00
C GLN A 36 -36.46 23.08 19.71
N ILE A 37 -36.86 24.04 20.54
CA ILE A 37 -37.89 25.02 20.29
C ILE A 37 -37.20 26.37 20.13
N PRO A 38 -37.39 27.13 19.06
CA PRO A 38 -36.76 28.42 18.88
C PRO A 38 -37.41 29.48 19.79
N ASN A 39 -36.57 30.25 20.49
CA ASN A 39 -36.95 31.40 21.31
C ASN A 39 -37.51 32.55 20.47
N LEU A 40 -38.78 32.93 20.71
CA LEU A 40 -39.32 34.24 20.33
C LEU A 40 -39.28 35.17 21.53
N LYS A 41 -38.53 36.27 21.39
CA LYS A 41 -38.51 37.39 22.33
C LYS A 41 -39.81 38.18 22.30
N SER A 42 -40.39 38.42 23.48
CA SER A 42 -41.45 39.35 23.67
C SER A 42 -40.96 40.81 23.77
N PRO A 43 -41.77 41.81 23.47
CA PRO A 43 -41.76 43.01 24.24
C PRO A 43 -43.14 43.32 24.91
N LYS A 44 -43.02 43.92 26.09
CA LYS A 44 -44.10 44.48 26.91
C LYS A 44 -44.86 45.58 26.18
N LEU A 45 -46.13 45.73 26.40
CA LEU A 45 -46.69 46.97 26.97
C LEU A 45 -48.25 46.94 27.05
N MET A 46 -48.72 47.32 28.24
CA MET A 46 -49.84 48.14 28.65
C MET A 46 -51.31 47.71 28.47
N LEU A 47 -51.87 47.47 29.64
CA LEU A 47 -53.17 47.83 30.22
C LEU A 47 -54.18 48.68 29.40
N LEU A 48 -55.45 48.24 29.34
CA LEU A 48 -56.62 48.92 29.95
C LEU A 48 -57.96 48.47 29.37
N PHE A 49 -58.91 48.24 30.31
CA PHE A 49 -60.41 48.27 30.21
C PHE A 49 -61.22 47.12 29.68
N LEU A 50 -61.99 46.56 30.63
CA LEU A 50 -63.21 45.77 30.62
C LEU A 50 -64.44 46.55 29.96
N PRO A 51 -65.68 46.00 29.78
CA PRO A 51 -66.16 44.61 29.88
C PRO A 51 -67.18 44.19 28.78
N ALA A 52 -67.50 42.87 28.84
CA ALA A 52 -68.81 42.24 28.49
C ALA A 52 -69.26 42.12 27.01
N LEU A 53 -69.37 40.89 26.54
CA LEU A 53 -70.60 40.25 26.19
C LEU A 53 -70.45 38.74 25.96
N ILE A 54 -71.29 37.96 26.65
CA ILE A 54 -71.41 36.52 26.54
C ILE A 54 -72.16 36.20 25.21
N LEU A 55 -71.73 35.23 24.43
CA LEU A 55 -72.51 34.16 23.82
C LEU A 55 -71.65 33.25 22.96
N GLY A 56 -71.55 32.06 23.41
CA GLY A 56 -71.43 30.71 22.90
C GLY A 56 -71.06 30.46 21.45
N ILE A 57 -69.87 29.83 21.23
CA ILE A 57 -69.71 28.74 20.29
C ILE A 57 -68.75 27.72 20.95
N ALA A 58 -69.30 26.57 21.34
CA ALA A 58 -68.51 25.41 21.72
C ALA A 58 -67.94 24.81 20.43
N ALA A 59 -66.61 25.10 20.16
CA ALA A 59 -65.81 24.37 19.17
C ALA A 59 -64.85 23.56 19.94
N CYS A 60 -64.93 22.23 19.80
CA CYS A 60 -64.04 21.24 20.34
C CYS A 60 -62.58 21.52 19.97
N ALA A 61 -61.81 22.12 20.87
CA ALA A 61 -60.36 22.06 20.87
C ALA A 61 -59.97 20.83 21.72
N ALA A 62 -59.75 19.70 21.08
CA ALA A 62 -59.09 18.56 21.74
C ALA A 62 -57.70 18.99 22.16
N PRO A 63 -57.29 18.78 23.40
CA PRO A 63 -56.01 19.27 23.92
C PRO A 63 -54.86 18.50 23.26
N GLN A 64 -53.93 19.24 22.67
CA GLN A 64 -52.66 18.72 22.11
C GLN A 64 -51.81 17.91 23.09
N GLU A 65 -52.05 18.03 24.39
CA GLU A 65 -51.41 17.21 25.43
C GLU A 65 -51.82 15.73 25.37
N THR A 66 -53.01 15.41 24.92
CA THR A 66 -53.50 14.02 24.86
C THR A 66 -52.81 13.24 23.73
N GLN A 67 -52.42 13.89 22.64
CA GLN A 67 -51.66 13.21 21.57
C GLN A 67 -50.21 12.98 21.93
N LYS A 68 -49.53 13.90 22.63
CA LYS A 68 -48.18 13.68 23.14
C LYS A 68 -48.12 12.58 24.19
N ASN A 69 -49.09 12.55 25.10
CA ASN A 69 -49.15 11.51 26.14
C ASN A 69 -49.48 10.13 25.56
N LYS A 70 -50.34 10.07 24.55
CA LYS A 70 -50.71 8.83 23.88
C LYS A 70 -49.51 8.27 23.07
N LEU A 71 -48.74 9.13 22.37
CA LEU A 71 -47.55 8.73 21.66
C LEU A 71 -46.44 8.27 22.64
N ALA A 72 -46.30 8.93 23.81
CA ALA A 72 -45.34 8.52 24.85
C ALA A 72 -45.72 7.19 25.51
N GLU A 73 -47.06 6.95 25.67
CA GLU A 73 -47.60 5.70 26.22
C GLU A 73 -47.51 4.56 25.21
N ASP A 74 -47.82 4.83 23.93
CA ASP A 74 -47.63 3.88 22.83
C ASP A 74 -46.17 3.49 22.65
N ILE A 75 -45.24 4.45 22.81
CA ILE A 75 -43.79 4.18 22.81
C ILE A 75 -43.39 3.36 24.01
N LYS A 76 -43.89 3.66 25.23
CA LYS A 76 -43.62 2.83 26.43
C LYS A 76 -44.19 1.43 26.29
N THR A 77 -45.39 1.27 25.78
CA THR A 77 -46.07 0.00 25.56
C THR A 77 -45.33 -0.81 24.46
N ALA A 78 -44.92 -0.17 23.40
CA ALA A 78 -44.05 -0.78 22.39
C ALA A 78 -42.65 -1.15 22.94
N GLN A 79 -42.15 -0.41 23.93
CA GLN A 79 -40.90 -0.73 24.63
C GLN A 79 -41.01 -1.92 25.55
N GLN A 80 -42.16 -2.20 26.09
CA GLN A 80 -42.45 -3.36 26.96
C GLN A 80 -42.97 -4.58 26.21
N SER A 81 -43.45 -4.42 24.96
CA SER A 81 -43.90 -5.54 24.15
C SER A 81 -42.71 -6.27 23.53
N ASN A 82 -42.78 -7.59 23.50
CA ASN A 82 -41.84 -8.49 22.83
C ASN A 82 -41.98 -8.40 21.28
N SER A 83 -42.51 -7.26 20.76
CA SER A 83 -42.83 -7.02 19.37
C SER A 83 -41.66 -6.38 18.63
N THR A 84 -41.50 -6.75 17.37
CA THR A 84 -40.52 -6.20 16.47
C THR A 84 -40.92 -4.79 16.01
N LEU A 85 -40.12 -3.77 16.31
CA LEU A 85 -40.37 -2.40 15.84
C LEU A 85 -39.85 -2.26 14.40
N THR A 86 -40.79 -1.94 13.50
CA THR A 86 -40.47 -1.65 12.09
C THR A 86 -40.73 -0.19 11.80
N LEU A 87 -39.73 0.50 11.20
CA LEU A 87 -39.81 1.90 10.80
C LEU A 87 -39.59 2.03 9.28
N ASN A 88 -40.36 2.91 8.64
CA ASN A 88 -40.23 3.20 7.21
C ASN A 88 -39.61 4.58 7.02
N LYS A 89 -38.71 4.72 6.02
CA LYS A 89 -38.02 5.98 5.69
C LYS A 89 -37.36 6.62 6.92
N VAL A 90 -36.48 5.91 7.56
CA VAL A 90 -35.87 6.33 8.82
C VAL A 90 -34.43 6.80 8.61
N THR A 91 -34.03 7.77 9.43
CA THR A 91 -32.65 8.20 9.62
C THR A 91 -32.17 7.69 10.97
N LEU A 92 -31.12 6.92 10.97
CA LEU A 92 -30.41 6.45 12.17
C LEU A 92 -29.13 7.26 12.30
N GLU A 93 -28.83 7.71 13.51
CA GLU A 93 -27.62 8.49 13.80
C GLU A 93 -27.05 8.09 15.15
N GLN A 94 -25.73 8.05 15.24
CA GLN A 94 -25.03 7.79 16.49
C GLN A 94 -23.95 8.84 16.71
N ALA A 95 -23.93 9.39 17.90
CA ALA A 95 -22.93 10.34 18.36
C ALA A 95 -22.22 9.83 19.61
N ASN A 96 -21.04 10.41 19.93
CA ASN A 96 -20.36 10.19 21.20
C ASN A 96 -20.95 11.05 22.33
N GLU A 97 -20.40 10.92 23.53
CA GLU A 97 -20.85 11.68 24.71
C GLU A 97 -20.67 13.21 24.54
N LYS A 98 -19.80 13.64 23.66
CA LYS A 98 -19.58 15.06 23.31
C LYS A 98 -20.55 15.59 22.25
N GLY A 99 -21.43 14.71 21.71
CA GLY A 99 -22.35 15.05 20.63
C GLY A 99 -21.73 15.00 19.22
N GLU A 100 -20.50 14.48 19.08
CA GLU A 100 -19.89 14.31 17.76
C GLU A 100 -20.44 13.06 17.09
N THR A 101 -21.02 13.23 15.91
CA THR A 101 -21.58 12.12 15.11
C THR A 101 -20.48 11.17 14.63
N PHE A 102 -20.70 9.86 14.76
CA PHE A 102 -19.86 8.80 14.21
C PHE A 102 -20.33 8.31 12.84
N TRP A 103 -21.65 8.21 12.68
CA TRP A 103 -22.30 7.81 11.44
C TRP A 103 -23.75 8.29 11.40
N LYS A 104 -24.26 8.47 10.19
CA LYS A 104 -25.64 8.78 9.89
C LYS A 104 -26.07 7.94 8.70
N VAL A 105 -27.11 7.11 8.87
CA VAL A 105 -27.61 6.18 7.86
C VAL A 105 -29.08 6.41 7.63
N ASN A 106 -29.45 6.70 6.38
CA ASN A 106 -30.81 6.74 5.89
C ASN A 106 -31.17 5.36 5.36
N SER A 107 -32.36 4.85 5.70
CA SER A 107 -32.83 3.55 5.25
C SER A 107 -34.28 3.62 4.79
N GLN A 108 -34.59 2.82 3.77
CA GLN A 108 -36.00 2.69 3.31
C GLN A 108 -36.85 2.00 4.38
N ASN A 109 -36.33 0.94 5.00
CA ASN A 109 -36.94 0.22 6.11
C ASN A 109 -35.89 -0.11 7.15
N ALA A 110 -36.27 -0.01 8.44
CA ALA A 110 -35.46 -0.43 9.57
C ALA A 110 -36.27 -1.32 10.51
N VAL A 111 -35.72 -2.46 10.86
CA VAL A 111 -36.34 -3.44 11.75
C VAL A 111 -35.42 -3.66 12.95
N TYR A 112 -35.91 -3.31 14.15
CA TYR A 112 -35.19 -3.50 15.39
C TYR A 112 -35.26 -4.97 15.83
N SER A 113 -34.16 -5.49 16.35
CA SER A 113 -34.14 -6.75 17.09
C SER A 113 -34.99 -6.64 18.35
N LYS A 114 -35.43 -7.78 18.91
CA LYS A 114 -36.27 -7.81 20.12
C LYS A 114 -35.59 -7.10 21.31
N ASP A 115 -34.29 -7.24 21.46
CA ASP A 115 -33.46 -6.60 22.48
C ASP A 115 -33.08 -5.14 22.12
N LYS A 116 -33.49 -4.66 20.93
CA LYS A 116 -33.22 -3.33 20.39
C LYS A 116 -31.74 -2.97 20.21
N LYS A 117 -30.85 -3.96 20.29
CA LYS A 117 -29.40 -3.75 20.14
C LYS A 117 -28.96 -3.67 18.69
N ILE A 118 -29.69 -4.31 17.80
CA ILE A 118 -29.39 -4.38 16.36
C ILE A 118 -30.56 -3.82 15.55
N VAL A 119 -30.24 -2.99 14.58
CA VAL A 119 -31.21 -2.49 13.59
C VAL A 119 -30.84 -3.04 12.23
N ASN A 120 -31.71 -3.89 11.66
CA ASN A 120 -31.57 -4.35 10.29
C ASN A 120 -32.13 -3.30 9.35
N VAL A 121 -31.35 -2.87 8.35
CA VAL A 121 -31.68 -1.79 7.42
C VAL A 121 -31.70 -2.28 5.99
N GLN A 122 -32.61 -1.71 5.17
CA GLN A 122 -32.73 -2.00 3.74
C GLN A 122 -32.38 -0.77 2.90
N LYS A 123 -31.60 -0.96 1.84
CA LYS A 123 -31.08 0.09 0.97
C LYS A 123 -30.47 1.25 1.75
N PRO A 124 -29.51 0.97 2.65
CA PRO A 124 -28.88 2.00 3.44
C PRO A 124 -28.02 2.91 2.56
N VAL A 125 -28.16 4.23 2.79
CA VAL A 125 -27.27 5.27 2.27
C VAL A 125 -26.87 6.14 3.45
N GLY A 126 -25.59 6.34 3.64
CA GLY A 126 -25.13 7.00 4.85
C GLY A 126 -23.82 7.74 4.71
N LYS A 127 -23.46 8.37 5.80
CA LYS A 127 -22.22 9.12 5.97
C LYS A 127 -21.50 8.63 7.21
N LEU A 128 -20.18 8.48 7.10
CA LEU A 128 -19.29 8.18 8.21
C LEU A 128 -18.53 9.43 8.59
N PHE A 129 -18.31 9.58 9.90
CA PHE A 129 -17.69 10.78 10.46
C PHE A 129 -16.48 10.42 11.28
N GLN A 130 -15.53 11.34 11.33
CA GLN A 130 -14.37 11.30 12.20
C GLN A 130 -14.16 12.71 12.76
N ASP A 131 -14.08 12.81 14.11
CA ASP A 131 -13.91 14.07 14.81
C ASP A 131 -14.93 15.14 14.33
N GLY A 132 -16.19 14.71 14.16
CA GLY A 132 -17.30 15.56 13.72
C GLY A 132 -17.29 15.95 12.22
N LYS A 133 -16.33 15.45 11.43
CA LYS A 133 -16.24 15.74 9.97
C LYS A 133 -16.67 14.54 9.15
N GLU A 134 -17.40 14.77 8.08
CA GLU A 134 -17.76 13.75 7.11
C GLU A 134 -16.48 13.25 6.39
N ILE A 135 -16.26 11.94 6.40
CA ILE A 135 -15.10 11.31 5.76
C ILE A 135 -15.47 10.38 4.63
N TYR A 136 -16.61 9.66 4.73
CA TYR A 136 -17.09 8.75 3.69
C TYR A 136 -18.57 8.90 3.43
N ASP A 137 -18.96 8.84 2.15
CA ASP A 137 -20.30 8.46 1.71
C ASP A 137 -20.33 6.95 1.51
N ILE A 138 -21.35 6.27 2.05
CA ILE A 138 -21.50 4.81 1.96
C ILE A 138 -22.88 4.42 1.47
N GLN A 139 -22.96 3.30 0.75
CA GLN A 139 -24.23 2.68 0.36
C GLN A 139 -24.12 1.16 0.27
N GLY A 140 -25.26 0.46 0.41
CA GLY A 140 -25.38 -0.97 0.29
C GLY A 140 -26.83 -1.41 0.03
N GLU A 141 -27.06 -2.70 -0.14
CA GLU A 141 -28.43 -3.26 -0.32
C GLU A 141 -29.11 -3.53 1.01
N THR A 142 -28.36 -4.08 1.96
CA THR A 142 -28.84 -4.38 3.32
C THR A 142 -27.76 -4.04 4.33
N GLY A 143 -28.12 -3.97 5.60
CA GLY A 143 -27.14 -3.76 6.65
C GLY A 143 -27.66 -4.02 8.04
N GLN A 144 -26.75 -3.96 8.99
CA GLN A 144 -26.99 -4.02 10.43
C GLN A 144 -26.25 -2.86 11.11
N VAL A 145 -26.97 -2.16 11.95
CA VAL A 145 -26.43 -1.09 12.78
C VAL A 145 -26.45 -1.56 14.22
N PHE A 146 -25.28 -1.63 14.85
CA PHE A 146 -25.11 -2.08 16.22
C PHE A 146 -25.05 -0.86 17.15
N GLN A 147 -26.08 -0.69 17.97
CA GLN A 147 -26.18 0.48 18.85
C GLN A 147 -25.14 0.49 19.96
N GLU A 148 -24.89 -0.65 20.60
CA GLU A 148 -23.92 -0.74 21.70
C GLU A 148 -22.45 -0.67 21.26
N GLY A 149 -22.14 -1.12 20.05
CA GLY A 149 -20.76 -1.13 19.50
C GLY A 149 -20.42 0.05 18.60
N ASN A 150 -21.39 0.93 18.30
CA ASN A 150 -21.26 2.01 17.32
C ASN A 150 -20.78 1.52 15.94
N GLN A 151 -21.06 0.26 15.59
CA GLN A 151 -20.62 -0.36 14.35
C GLN A 151 -21.71 -0.30 13.30
N VAL A 152 -21.30 -0.15 12.04
CA VAL A 152 -22.17 -0.27 10.87
C VAL A 152 -21.63 -1.39 9.99
N PHE A 153 -22.49 -2.34 9.68
CA PHE A 153 -22.20 -3.45 8.78
C PHE A 153 -23.17 -3.44 7.61
N LEU A 154 -22.66 -3.34 6.38
CA LEU A 154 -23.48 -3.31 5.16
C LEU A 154 -23.12 -4.49 4.26
N LYS A 155 -24.11 -4.98 3.51
CA LYS A 155 -23.97 -6.06 2.53
C LYS A 155 -24.62 -5.71 1.19
N GLY A 156 -24.02 -6.27 0.13
CA GLY A 156 -24.52 -6.18 -1.25
C GLY A 156 -24.21 -4.84 -1.90
N ASN A 157 -23.58 -4.87 -3.07
CA ASN A 157 -23.30 -3.71 -3.94
C ASN A 157 -22.74 -2.50 -3.16
N ILE A 158 -21.77 -2.76 -2.29
CA ILE A 158 -21.16 -1.73 -1.46
C ILE A 158 -20.46 -0.70 -2.34
N VAL A 159 -20.68 0.59 -2.02
CA VAL A 159 -19.85 1.70 -2.47
C VAL A 159 -19.47 2.54 -1.26
N ALA A 160 -18.17 2.79 -1.07
CA ALA A 160 -17.64 3.71 -0.07
C ALA A 160 -16.75 4.74 -0.78
N LYS A 161 -17.10 6.01 -0.68
CA LYS A 161 -16.39 7.12 -1.32
C LYS A 161 -15.70 7.98 -0.27
N ASP A 162 -14.39 8.04 -0.32
CA ASP A 162 -13.57 8.98 0.45
C ASP A 162 -13.81 10.40 -0.08
N LEU A 163 -14.35 11.28 0.76
CA LEU A 163 -14.71 12.65 0.37
C LEU A 163 -13.48 13.54 0.23
N LYS A 164 -12.39 13.21 0.91
CA LYS A 164 -11.15 13.98 0.89
C LYS A 164 -10.28 13.65 -0.33
N ASN A 165 -10.01 12.34 -0.53
CA ASN A 165 -9.02 11.88 -1.50
C ASN A 165 -9.67 11.38 -2.80
N GLY A 166 -11.01 11.31 -2.83
CA GLY A 166 -11.77 10.86 -3.99
C GLY A 166 -11.57 9.37 -4.32
N VAL A 167 -11.08 8.58 -3.38
CA VAL A 167 -10.98 7.13 -3.52
C VAL A 167 -12.37 6.53 -3.42
N VAL A 168 -12.73 5.66 -4.36
CA VAL A 168 -13.98 4.91 -4.34
C VAL A 168 -13.68 3.45 -4.18
N LEU A 169 -14.16 2.85 -3.10
CA LEU A 169 -14.11 1.41 -2.85
C LEU A 169 -15.45 0.78 -3.18
N ARG A 170 -15.43 -0.37 -3.86
CA ARG A 170 -16.60 -1.21 -4.12
C ARG A 170 -16.32 -2.63 -3.64
N GLY A 171 -17.36 -3.31 -3.14
CA GLY A 171 -17.27 -4.67 -2.66
C GLY A 171 -18.63 -5.23 -2.30
N ASN A 172 -18.67 -6.37 -1.61
CA ASN A 172 -19.92 -7.00 -1.19
C ASN A 172 -20.21 -6.84 0.31
N GLU A 173 -19.20 -6.49 1.11
CA GLU A 173 -19.33 -6.26 2.54
C GLU A 173 -18.56 -5.01 2.95
N LEU A 174 -19.16 -4.23 3.85
CA LEU A 174 -18.54 -3.06 4.49
C LEU A 174 -18.76 -3.14 5.99
N GLU A 175 -17.71 -2.85 6.75
CA GLU A 175 -17.75 -2.75 8.20
C GLU A 175 -17.05 -1.45 8.63
N TRP A 176 -17.76 -0.62 9.38
CA TRP A 176 -17.21 0.59 10.00
C TRP A 176 -17.10 0.42 11.50
N ARG A 177 -15.90 0.63 12.05
CA ARG A 177 -15.58 0.60 13.47
C ARG A 177 -14.98 1.93 13.90
N PRO A 178 -15.78 2.91 14.30
CA PRO A 178 -15.30 4.28 14.59
C PRO A 178 -14.29 4.34 15.74
N LYS A 179 -14.44 3.49 16.76
CA LYS A 179 -13.50 3.45 17.90
C LYS A 179 -12.10 2.97 17.50
N GLU A 180 -12.02 2.07 16.53
CA GLU A 180 -10.77 1.54 15.98
C GLU A 180 -10.25 2.39 14.81
N ASP A 181 -11.02 3.39 14.36
CA ASP A 181 -10.73 4.20 13.18
C ASP A 181 -10.50 3.35 11.93
N VAL A 182 -11.30 2.32 11.72
CA VAL A 182 -11.13 1.42 10.58
C VAL A 182 -12.42 1.22 9.80
N LEU A 183 -12.33 1.47 8.49
CA LEU A 183 -13.31 1.06 7.50
C LEU A 183 -12.77 -0.16 6.76
N VAL A 184 -13.51 -1.26 6.79
CA VAL A 184 -13.15 -2.51 6.10
C VAL A 184 -14.12 -2.76 4.96
N VAL A 185 -13.62 -3.05 3.77
CA VAL A 185 -14.42 -3.48 2.61
C VAL A 185 -13.89 -4.83 2.14
N ARG A 186 -14.79 -5.80 1.91
CA ARG A 186 -14.43 -7.19 1.57
C ARG A 186 -15.23 -7.72 0.40
N ASN A 187 -14.70 -8.81 -0.16
CA ASN A 187 -15.33 -9.65 -1.18
C ASN A 187 -15.59 -8.89 -2.49
N ASN A 188 -14.85 -9.28 -3.53
CA ASN A 188 -14.83 -8.61 -4.83
C ASN A 188 -14.45 -7.12 -4.74
N LEU A 189 -13.47 -6.86 -3.87
CA LEU A 189 -13.00 -5.51 -3.65
C LEU A 189 -12.36 -4.94 -4.90
N THR A 190 -12.81 -3.76 -5.29
CA THR A 190 -12.12 -2.86 -6.21
C THR A 190 -12.00 -1.47 -5.59
N GLY A 191 -10.88 -0.82 -5.85
CA GLY A 191 -10.61 0.55 -5.41
C GLY A 191 -10.11 1.38 -6.58
N GLU A 192 -10.54 2.63 -6.67
CA GLU A 192 -10.09 3.53 -7.72
C GLU A 192 -9.96 4.97 -7.24
N ASN A 193 -8.97 5.67 -7.79
CA ASN A 193 -8.89 7.12 -7.77
C ASN A 193 -8.34 7.62 -9.12
N LYS A 194 -7.91 8.89 -9.18
CA LYS A 194 -7.38 9.49 -10.43
C LYS A 194 -6.12 8.79 -10.94
N GLN A 195 -5.26 8.29 -10.04
CA GLN A 195 -3.92 7.76 -10.36
C GLN A 195 -3.86 6.23 -10.38
N VAL A 196 -4.64 5.57 -9.51
CA VAL A 196 -4.50 4.13 -9.24
C VAL A 196 -5.85 3.45 -9.29
N THR A 197 -5.90 2.25 -9.87
CA THR A 197 -6.99 1.29 -9.70
C THR A 197 -6.42 0.03 -9.04
N ALA A 198 -7.17 -0.58 -8.13
CA ALA A 198 -6.72 -1.79 -7.46
C ALA A 198 -7.85 -2.79 -7.26
N SER A 199 -7.51 -4.06 -7.16
CA SER A 199 -8.39 -5.15 -6.72
C SER A 199 -7.70 -5.99 -5.66
N ALA A 200 -8.48 -6.53 -4.70
CA ALA A 200 -7.99 -7.35 -3.62
C ALA A 200 -9.15 -8.16 -2.99
N LYS A 201 -8.88 -8.98 -1.99
CA LYS A 201 -9.92 -9.64 -1.20
C LYS A 201 -10.50 -8.74 -0.12
N GLU A 202 -9.64 -7.91 0.50
CA GLU A 202 -10.00 -7.02 1.60
C GLU A 202 -9.21 -5.70 1.52
N ALA A 203 -9.87 -4.58 1.87
CA ALA A 203 -9.23 -3.31 2.17
C ALA A 203 -9.54 -2.90 3.60
N ARG A 204 -8.54 -2.38 4.28
CA ARG A 204 -8.66 -1.69 5.57
C ARG A 204 -8.18 -0.26 5.42
N VAL A 205 -9.05 0.69 5.71
CA VAL A 205 -8.74 2.12 5.60
C VAL A 205 -8.70 2.72 6.99
N PHE A 206 -7.56 3.30 7.33
CA PHE A 206 -7.29 3.98 8.59
C PHE A 206 -7.25 5.49 8.33
N SER A 207 -8.34 6.18 8.61
CA SER A 207 -8.54 7.58 8.19
C SER A 207 -7.59 8.54 8.90
N ARG A 208 -7.34 8.37 10.21
CA ARG A 208 -6.37 9.18 10.97
C ARG A 208 -4.95 8.92 10.52
N ALA A 209 -4.60 7.66 10.30
CA ALA A 209 -3.29 7.28 9.81
C ALA A 209 -3.08 7.58 8.31
N LYS A 210 -4.15 7.98 7.58
CA LYS A 210 -4.15 8.30 6.14
C LYS A 210 -3.55 7.17 5.30
N ARG A 211 -3.86 5.96 5.69
CA ARG A 211 -3.30 4.75 5.08
C ARG A 211 -4.42 3.77 4.73
N MET A 212 -4.23 3.10 3.61
CA MET A 212 -5.06 1.99 3.16
C MET A 212 -4.19 0.74 3.03
N GLU A 213 -4.67 -0.36 3.57
CA GLU A 213 -4.04 -1.68 3.43
C GLU A 213 -4.91 -2.57 2.57
N LEU A 214 -4.33 -3.22 1.58
CA LEU A 214 -4.98 -4.18 0.70
C LEU A 214 -4.41 -5.57 0.96
N PHE A 215 -5.27 -6.57 1.08
CA PHE A 215 -4.90 -7.94 1.41
C PHE A 215 -5.48 -8.93 0.40
N GLY A 216 -4.66 -9.92 0.06
CA GLY A 216 -5.02 -11.10 -0.72
C GLY A 216 -5.16 -10.86 -2.21
N SER A 217 -4.22 -11.43 -2.97
CA SER A 217 -4.16 -11.37 -4.44
C SER A 217 -4.30 -9.96 -4.99
N VAL A 218 -3.56 -9.03 -4.37
CA VAL A 218 -3.62 -7.61 -4.72
C VAL A 218 -3.06 -7.38 -6.12
N VAL A 219 -3.85 -6.72 -6.96
CA VAL A 219 -3.42 -6.18 -8.25
C VAL A 219 -3.68 -4.68 -8.26
N ALA A 220 -2.64 -3.88 -8.34
CA ALA A 220 -2.74 -2.42 -8.41
C ALA A 220 -2.16 -1.91 -9.73
N ASN A 221 -2.93 -1.10 -10.45
CA ASN A 221 -2.53 -0.48 -11.70
C ASN A 221 -2.34 1.02 -11.49
N VAL A 222 -1.15 1.50 -11.70
CA VAL A 222 -0.77 2.92 -11.69
C VAL A 222 -0.84 3.44 -13.12
N LYS A 223 -1.42 4.63 -13.33
CA LYS A 223 -1.60 5.20 -14.69
C LYS A 223 -0.34 5.91 -15.19
N ASP A 224 0.39 6.58 -14.31
CA ASP A 224 1.60 7.32 -14.66
C ASP A 224 2.64 7.24 -13.51
N PRO A 225 3.76 6.54 -13.71
CA PRO A 225 4.07 5.72 -14.90
C PRO A 225 3.11 4.52 -15.02
N ALA A 226 2.94 4.00 -16.22
CA ALA A 226 2.05 2.85 -16.45
C ALA A 226 2.66 1.58 -15.84
N LEU A 227 2.23 1.23 -14.62
CA LEU A 227 2.72 0.08 -13.86
C LEU A 227 1.56 -0.81 -13.41
N GLN A 228 1.86 -2.09 -13.27
CA GLN A 228 1.03 -3.02 -12.54
C GLN A 228 1.85 -3.69 -11.43
N LEU A 229 1.36 -3.63 -10.20
CA LEU A 229 1.92 -4.32 -9.05
C LEU A 229 1.05 -5.53 -8.70
N ARG A 230 1.68 -6.66 -8.40
CA ARG A 230 1.01 -7.88 -7.92
C ARG A 230 1.68 -8.34 -6.63
N THR A 231 0.89 -8.52 -5.57
CA THR A 231 1.38 -8.94 -4.25
C THR A 231 0.25 -9.52 -3.39
N GLU A 232 0.55 -10.07 -2.23
CA GLU A 232 -0.45 -10.50 -1.24
C GLU A 232 -0.79 -9.43 -0.21
N HIS A 233 0.05 -8.40 -0.05
CA HIS A 233 -0.20 -7.28 0.85
C HIS A 233 0.39 -5.99 0.31
N LEU A 234 -0.40 -4.91 0.34
CA LEU A 234 0.01 -3.60 -0.15
C LEU A 234 -0.50 -2.52 0.80
N VAL A 235 0.37 -1.61 1.20
CA VAL A 235 0.04 -0.43 2.01
C VAL A 235 0.17 0.82 1.16
N TRP A 236 -0.90 1.58 1.06
CA TRP A 236 -0.92 2.84 0.32
C TRP A 236 -1.11 4.03 1.27
N PHE A 237 -0.12 4.90 1.32
CA PHE A 237 -0.15 6.18 2.00
C PHE A 237 -0.60 7.26 1.01
N VAL A 238 -1.90 7.51 0.95
CA VAL A 238 -2.54 8.31 -0.09
C VAL A 238 -2.00 9.74 -0.13
N ASP A 239 -1.93 10.42 1.01
CA ASP A 239 -1.43 11.80 1.12
C ASP A 239 0.06 11.92 0.78
N GLN A 240 0.85 10.87 1.04
CA GLN A 240 2.29 10.83 0.75
C GLN A 240 2.58 10.38 -0.68
N GLN A 241 1.58 9.86 -1.39
CA GLN A 241 1.73 9.23 -2.71
C GLN A 241 2.78 8.10 -2.69
N LYS A 242 2.77 7.27 -1.63
CA LYS A 242 3.68 6.12 -1.48
C LYS A 242 2.92 4.83 -1.37
N VAL A 243 3.48 3.80 -1.99
CA VAL A 243 2.95 2.43 -1.97
C VAL A 243 4.06 1.50 -1.52
N ASN A 244 3.77 0.68 -0.49
CA ASN A 244 4.75 -0.24 0.08
C ASN A 244 4.16 -1.65 0.08
N SER A 245 5.03 -2.64 -0.12
CA SER A 245 4.71 -4.05 0.09
C SER A 245 5.81 -4.72 0.90
N ASP A 246 5.42 -5.48 1.91
CA ASP A 246 6.29 -6.33 2.75
C ASP A 246 6.23 -7.81 2.36
N LYS A 247 5.60 -8.09 1.21
CA LYS A 247 5.47 -9.43 0.62
C LYS A 247 6.10 -9.47 -0.77
N PRO A 248 6.48 -10.66 -1.26
CA PRO A 248 6.98 -10.82 -2.62
C PRO A 248 6.08 -10.09 -3.61
N THR A 249 6.69 -9.21 -4.38
CA THR A 249 5.98 -8.29 -5.28
C THR A 249 6.59 -8.31 -6.66
N GLN A 250 5.74 -8.43 -7.66
CA GLN A 250 6.05 -8.19 -9.06
C GLN A 250 5.59 -6.80 -9.47
N ILE A 251 6.44 -6.08 -10.19
CA ILE A 251 6.13 -4.79 -10.82
C ILE A 251 6.37 -4.93 -12.31
N ASP A 252 5.34 -4.77 -13.13
CA ASP A 252 5.46 -4.72 -14.59
C ASP A 252 5.28 -3.28 -15.07
N ARG A 253 6.23 -2.78 -15.87
CA ARG A 253 6.12 -1.51 -16.56
C ARG A 253 5.56 -1.74 -17.95
N TYR A 254 4.61 -0.90 -18.35
CA TYR A 254 3.95 -0.99 -19.65
C TYR A 254 4.29 0.21 -20.53
N LYS A 255 4.44 -0.05 -21.82
CA LYS A 255 4.40 0.93 -22.90
C LYS A 255 3.50 0.36 -24.00
N ASP A 256 2.49 1.13 -24.41
CA ASP A 256 1.55 0.70 -25.46
C ASP A 256 0.89 -0.68 -25.19
N LYS A 257 0.54 -0.92 -23.91
CA LYS A 257 -0.04 -2.19 -23.41
C LYS A 257 0.91 -3.41 -23.44
N ILE A 258 2.17 -3.22 -23.77
CA ILE A 258 3.20 -4.27 -23.78
C ILE A 258 4.06 -4.12 -22.53
N VAL A 259 4.36 -5.22 -21.87
CA VAL A 259 5.32 -5.22 -20.74
C VAL A 259 6.72 -4.99 -21.32
N THR A 260 7.35 -3.88 -20.90
CA THR A 260 8.73 -3.54 -21.30
C THR A 260 9.75 -4.00 -20.29
N ASP A 261 9.40 -3.98 -19.01
CA ASP A 261 10.29 -4.35 -17.93
C ASP A 261 9.50 -5.00 -16.81
N SER A 262 10.11 -5.98 -16.14
CA SER A 262 9.55 -6.63 -14.97
C SER A 262 10.53 -6.56 -13.80
N GLY A 263 10.07 -6.08 -12.66
CA GLY A 263 10.81 -6.07 -11.40
C GLY A 263 10.21 -7.05 -10.40
N PHE A 264 11.07 -7.67 -9.56
CA PHE A 264 10.67 -8.56 -8.46
C PHE A 264 11.49 -8.24 -7.23
N ALA A 265 10.89 -8.31 -6.05
CA ALA A 265 11.58 -8.26 -4.77
C ALA A 265 10.69 -8.80 -3.65
N ASP A 266 11.30 -9.15 -2.51
CA ASP A 266 10.55 -9.55 -1.31
C ASP A 266 9.88 -8.36 -0.64
N LYS A 267 10.47 -7.14 -0.79
CA LYS A 267 9.91 -5.87 -0.32
C LYS A 267 10.03 -4.81 -1.40
N VAL A 268 9.01 -4.00 -1.52
CA VAL A 268 8.94 -2.94 -2.52
C VAL A 268 8.41 -1.67 -1.89
N ASP A 269 9.08 -0.55 -2.20
CA ASP A 269 8.64 0.81 -1.93
C ASP A 269 8.55 1.58 -3.25
N VAL A 270 7.37 2.13 -3.56
CA VAL A 270 7.16 2.96 -4.75
C VAL A 270 6.75 4.36 -4.33
N ASP A 271 7.55 5.34 -4.66
CA ASP A 271 7.22 6.74 -4.53
C ASP A 271 6.58 7.20 -5.85
N LEU A 272 5.26 7.43 -5.82
CA LEU A 272 4.49 7.82 -7.00
C LEU A 272 4.75 9.28 -7.43
N LYS A 273 5.29 10.12 -6.53
CA LYS A 273 5.63 11.51 -6.83
C LYS A 273 6.95 11.61 -7.59
N THR A 274 7.98 10.91 -7.10
CA THR A 274 9.30 10.87 -7.75
C THR A 274 9.37 9.82 -8.85
N LYS A 275 8.40 8.90 -8.89
CA LYS A 275 8.30 7.77 -9.82
C LYS A 275 9.53 6.87 -9.73
N ILE A 276 9.93 6.54 -8.49
CA ILE A 276 11.05 5.66 -8.18
C ILE A 276 10.52 4.45 -7.40
N ALA A 277 10.90 3.25 -7.82
CA ALA A 277 10.71 2.02 -7.05
C ALA A 277 12.02 1.60 -6.39
N THR A 278 11.97 1.28 -5.11
CA THR A 278 13.05 0.63 -4.37
C THR A 278 12.68 -0.83 -4.16
N LEU A 279 13.51 -1.70 -4.68
CA LEU A 279 13.39 -3.14 -4.61
C LEU A 279 14.39 -3.65 -3.56
N THR A 280 13.93 -4.37 -2.55
CA THR A 280 14.77 -4.80 -1.41
C THR A 280 14.60 -6.28 -1.15
N GLN A 281 15.71 -6.98 -0.94
CA GLN A 281 15.79 -8.43 -0.76
C GLN A 281 15.36 -9.21 -2.02
N ASN A 282 16.27 -10.04 -2.53
CA ASN A 282 16.07 -10.80 -3.77
C ASN A 282 15.60 -9.94 -4.95
N ALA A 283 16.10 -8.68 -5.01
CA ALA A 283 15.72 -7.74 -6.04
C ALA A 283 16.19 -8.19 -7.42
N GLN A 284 15.28 -8.24 -8.37
CA GLN A 284 15.53 -8.55 -9.77
C GLN A 284 14.87 -7.53 -10.66
N LEU A 285 15.53 -7.14 -11.74
CA LEU A 285 14.96 -6.32 -12.81
C LEU A 285 15.29 -6.96 -14.15
N MET A 286 14.26 -7.17 -14.95
CA MET A 286 14.34 -7.79 -16.26
C MET A 286 13.79 -6.84 -17.33
N PRO A 287 14.59 -5.89 -17.85
CA PRO A 287 14.22 -5.11 -19.01
C PRO A 287 14.17 -6.02 -20.25
N SER A 288 13.26 -5.73 -21.17
CA SER A 288 13.15 -6.44 -22.44
C SER A 288 14.20 -5.96 -23.44
N ASP A 289 14.50 -4.65 -23.42
CA ASP A 289 15.48 -3.99 -24.25
C ASP A 289 16.28 -2.96 -23.44
N PRO A 290 17.55 -3.22 -23.17
CA PRO A 290 18.34 -4.41 -23.54
C PRO A 290 17.88 -5.68 -22.77
N PRO A 291 18.05 -6.88 -23.34
CA PRO A 291 17.56 -8.14 -22.77
C PRO A 291 18.43 -8.60 -21.60
N LEU A 292 18.33 -7.90 -20.46
CA LEU A 292 19.12 -8.15 -19.25
C LEU A 292 18.31 -8.83 -18.15
N GLN A 293 19.03 -9.43 -17.22
CA GLN A 293 18.57 -9.78 -15.89
C GLN A 293 19.55 -9.18 -14.89
N ILE A 294 19.05 -8.30 -14.03
CA ILE A 294 19.85 -7.57 -13.04
C ILE A 294 19.40 -8.05 -11.67
N GLU A 295 20.32 -8.51 -10.86
CA GLU A 295 20.07 -9.06 -9.52
C GLU A 295 20.88 -8.31 -8.46
N SER A 296 20.26 -8.01 -7.33
CA SER A 296 20.91 -7.37 -6.19
C SER A 296 20.10 -7.58 -4.90
N SER A 297 20.69 -7.26 -3.75
CA SER A 297 19.96 -7.18 -2.48
C SER A 297 19.17 -5.88 -2.31
N LEU A 298 19.59 -4.81 -2.99
CA LEU A 298 18.94 -3.49 -2.98
C LEU A 298 19.11 -2.82 -4.33
N MET A 299 18.00 -2.34 -4.89
CA MET A 299 17.98 -1.71 -6.20
C MET A 299 17.00 -0.54 -6.21
N SER A 300 17.40 0.58 -6.78
CA SER A 300 16.54 1.73 -7.07
C SER A 300 16.28 1.81 -8.56
N TRP A 301 15.01 1.72 -8.96
CA TRP A 301 14.55 1.80 -10.34
C TRP A 301 13.80 3.12 -10.57
N ASN A 302 14.41 4.02 -11.32
CA ASN A 302 13.86 5.33 -11.67
C ASN A 302 13.17 5.24 -13.04
N PHE A 303 11.86 5.33 -13.07
CA PHE A 303 11.07 5.17 -14.30
C PHE A 303 11.26 6.34 -15.29
N PRO A 304 11.21 7.63 -14.88
CA PRO A 304 11.46 8.76 -15.78
C PRO A 304 12.87 8.78 -16.37
N ALA A 305 13.87 8.53 -15.54
CA ALA A 305 15.26 8.53 -15.96
C ALA A 305 15.67 7.22 -16.66
N GLN A 306 14.78 6.24 -16.73
CA GLN A 306 15.06 4.90 -17.24
C GLN A 306 16.38 4.35 -16.70
N SER A 307 16.62 4.50 -15.38
CA SER A 307 17.89 4.13 -14.77
C SER A 307 17.68 3.20 -13.59
N VAL A 308 18.68 2.37 -13.35
CA VAL A 308 18.76 1.48 -12.21
C VAL A 308 20.05 1.69 -11.47
N ILE A 309 20.01 1.71 -10.14
CA ILE A 309 21.19 1.85 -9.27
C ILE A 309 21.15 0.75 -8.23
N SER A 310 22.24 0.02 -8.09
CA SER A 310 22.49 -0.90 -7.00
C SER A 310 23.69 -0.39 -6.18
N PRO A 311 23.47 0.06 -4.94
CA PRO A 311 24.56 0.53 -4.06
C PRO A 311 25.33 -0.62 -3.41
N GLY A 312 24.91 -1.84 -3.62
CA GLY A 312 25.55 -3.07 -3.14
C GLY A 312 25.85 -4.02 -4.28
N SER A 313 26.32 -5.23 -3.93
CA SER A 313 26.68 -6.25 -4.90
C SER A 313 25.59 -6.46 -5.94
N VAL A 314 25.99 -6.46 -7.20
CA VAL A 314 25.09 -6.56 -8.36
C VAL A 314 25.62 -7.60 -9.34
N LYS A 315 24.68 -8.35 -9.91
CA LYS A 315 24.91 -9.27 -11.02
C LYS A 315 24.06 -8.87 -12.19
N VAL A 316 24.66 -8.73 -13.37
CA VAL A 316 24.02 -8.38 -14.62
C VAL A 316 24.26 -9.51 -15.62
N PHE A 317 23.20 -10.15 -16.08
CA PHE A 317 23.26 -11.21 -17.08
C PHE A 317 22.61 -10.74 -18.38
N HIS A 318 23.36 -10.79 -19.49
CA HIS A 318 22.84 -10.52 -20.82
C HIS A 318 22.30 -11.83 -21.42
N ARG A 319 20.98 -11.94 -21.51
CA ARG A 319 20.27 -13.19 -21.86
C ARG A 319 20.61 -13.75 -23.24
N VAL A 320 20.95 -12.88 -24.21
CA VAL A 320 21.27 -13.28 -25.59
C VAL A 320 22.75 -13.60 -25.73
N GLU A 321 23.63 -12.72 -25.24
CA GLU A 321 25.08 -12.90 -25.38
C GLU A 321 25.68 -13.92 -24.42
N LYS A 322 24.90 -14.33 -23.40
CA LYS A 322 25.36 -15.24 -22.35
C LYS A 322 26.61 -14.74 -21.63
N VAL A 323 26.59 -13.45 -21.31
CA VAL A 323 27.63 -12.79 -20.56
C VAL A 323 27.07 -12.40 -19.20
N THR A 324 27.76 -12.80 -18.15
CA THR A 324 27.48 -12.39 -16.77
C THR A 324 28.56 -11.41 -16.31
N MET A 325 28.13 -10.30 -15.73
CA MET A 325 29.04 -9.38 -15.03
C MET A 325 28.58 -9.16 -13.59
N THR A 326 29.50 -9.17 -12.66
CA THR A 326 29.27 -8.86 -11.24
C THR A 326 30.15 -7.70 -10.81
N GLY A 327 29.75 -6.99 -9.77
CA GLY A 327 30.54 -5.91 -9.15
C GLY A 327 30.01 -5.58 -7.77
N ASP A 328 30.77 -4.82 -6.98
CA ASP A 328 30.36 -4.39 -5.64
C ASP A 328 29.24 -3.36 -5.70
N THR A 329 29.22 -2.53 -6.77
CA THR A 329 28.15 -1.58 -7.07
C THR A 329 27.88 -1.53 -8.56
N GLY A 330 26.64 -1.14 -8.93
CA GLY A 330 26.26 -1.00 -10.33
C GLY A 330 25.28 0.13 -10.60
N ARG A 331 25.39 0.70 -11.78
CA ARG A 331 24.46 1.67 -12.33
C ARG A 331 24.17 1.35 -13.79
N GLY A 332 22.88 1.29 -14.16
CA GLY A 332 22.43 1.11 -15.53
C GLY A 332 21.68 2.35 -16.03
N ASP A 333 22.01 2.80 -17.22
CA ASP A 333 21.22 3.72 -18.03
C ASP A 333 20.54 2.87 -19.11
N LEU A 334 19.26 2.56 -18.89
CA LEU A 334 18.50 1.66 -19.77
C LEU A 334 18.16 2.32 -21.11
N GLU A 335 18.04 3.67 -21.14
CA GLU A 335 17.76 4.41 -22.35
C GLU A 335 19.01 4.44 -23.27
N LYS A 336 20.17 4.77 -22.71
CA LYS A 336 21.45 4.73 -23.43
C LYS A 336 22.00 3.33 -23.61
N LYS A 337 21.43 2.35 -22.91
CA LYS A 337 21.89 0.96 -22.90
C LYS A 337 23.35 0.82 -22.47
N VAL A 338 23.71 1.49 -21.37
CA VAL A 338 25.05 1.48 -20.79
C VAL A 338 24.98 1.05 -19.33
N PHE A 339 25.86 0.11 -18.96
CA PHE A 339 26.06 -0.33 -17.60
C PHE A 339 27.45 0.04 -17.09
N TYR A 340 27.49 0.52 -15.85
CA TYR A 340 28.72 0.84 -15.10
C TYR A 340 28.77 -0.08 -13.90
N LEU A 341 29.88 -0.84 -13.77
CA LEU A 341 30.15 -1.72 -12.63
C LEU A 341 31.44 -1.27 -11.97
N THR A 342 31.48 -1.26 -10.66
CA THR A 342 32.63 -0.81 -9.89
C THR A 342 32.88 -1.71 -8.69
N GLY A 343 34.16 -1.97 -8.42
CA GLY A 343 34.66 -2.80 -7.32
C GLY A 343 34.60 -4.29 -7.63
N ASN A 344 35.72 -4.97 -7.58
CA ASN A 344 35.85 -6.41 -7.77
C ASN A 344 35.02 -6.94 -8.97
N VAL A 345 35.13 -6.25 -10.09
CA VAL A 345 34.31 -6.60 -11.26
C VAL A 345 34.80 -7.91 -11.88
N VAL A 346 33.86 -8.86 -12.05
CA VAL A 346 34.11 -10.13 -12.73
C VAL A 346 33.17 -10.27 -13.90
N GLY A 347 33.69 -10.43 -15.10
CA GLY A 347 32.93 -10.74 -16.31
C GLY A 347 33.18 -12.18 -16.74
N ILE A 348 32.12 -12.93 -17.07
CA ILE A 348 32.18 -14.31 -17.56
C ILE A 348 31.44 -14.39 -18.87
N GLY A 349 32.13 -14.81 -19.93
CA GLY A 349 31.55 -15.08 -21.25
C GLY A 349 31.51 -16.59 -21.50
N GLU A 350 30.31 -17.17 -21.58
CA GLU A 350 30.15 -18.62 -21.72
C GLU A 350 30.65 -19.15 -23.08
N LYS A 351 30.48 -18.38 -24.16
CA LYS A 351 30.80 -18.81 -25.54
C LYS A 351 32.27 -19.21 -25.76
N ARG A 352 33.21 -18.51 -25.09
CA ARG A 352 34.68 -18.79 -25.19
C ARG A 352 35.29 -19.22 -23.87
N GLN A 353 34.45 -19.43 -22.85
CA GLN A 353 34.95 -19.70 -21.51
C GLN A 353 35.97 -18.61 -21.08
N ALA A 354 35.54 -17.34 -21.31
CA ALA A 354 36.35 -16.17 -21.03
C ALA A 354 36.00 -15.59 -19.68
N GLN A 355 37.02 -15.08 -18.97
CA GLN A 355 36.88 -14.39 -17.70
C GLN A 355 37.66 -13.07 -17.72
N LEU A 356 37.01 -11.99 -17.30
CA LEU A 356 37.57 -10.68 -17.07
C LEU A 356 37.51 -10.38 -15.58
N ASN A 357 38.63 -9.94 -14.98
CA ASN A 357 38.68 -9.37 -13.65
C ASN A 357 39.21 -7.94 -13.77
N THR A 358 38.61 -6.97 -13.07
CA THR A 358 39.02 -5.56 -13.13
C THR A 358 38.39 -4.74 -12.01
N ASP A 359 38.79 -3.51 -11.79
CA ASP A 359 38.20 -2.63 -10.79
C ASP A 359 36.95 -1.95 -11.32
N ARG A 360 36.84 -1.65 -12.61
CA ARG A 360 35.70 -0.95 -13.22
C ARG A 360 35.43 -1.45 -14.63
N VAL A 361 34.14 -1.52 -14.98
CA VAL A 361 33.67 -1.78 -16.35
C VAL A 361 32.63 -0.77 -16.76
N THR A 362 32.77 -0.24 -17.95
CA THR A 362 31.68 0.40 -18.70
C THR A 362 31.26 -0.52 -19.84
N TRP A 363 30.01 -0.97 -19.79
CA TRP A 363 29.47 -1.93 -20.76
C TRP A 363 28.45 -1.25 -21.68
N TYR A 364 28.78 -1.13 -22.96
CA TYR A 364 27.94 -0.52 -24.00
C TYR A 364 27.15 -1.63 -24.70
N LEU A 365 25.90 -1.80 -24.33
CA LEU A 365 25.06 -2.93 -24.75
C LEU A 365 24.63 -2.82 -26.24
N THR A 366 24.46 -1.58 -26.75
CA THR A 366 24.09 -1.36 -28.16
C THR A 366 25.15 -1.86 -29.13
N ASN A 367 26.42 -1.54 -28.83
CA ASN A 367 27.56 -1.91 -29.67
C ASN A 367 28.17 -3.24 -29.25
N GLN A 368 27.70 -3.81 -28.13
CA GLN A 368 28.24 -5.01 -27.51
C GLN A 368 29.74 -4.85 -27.20
N THR A 369 30.17 -3.65 -26.76
CA THR A 369 31.56 -3.35 -26.39
C THR A 369 31.67 -3.07 -24.88
N PHE A 370 32.87 -3.22 -24.35
CA PHE A 370 33.17 -2.81 -22.97
C PHE A 370 34.53 -2.15 -22.87
N ASP A 371 34.66 -1.23 -21.92
CA ASP A 371 35.90 -0.69 -21.43
C ASP A 371 36.13 -1.15 -20.01
N ALA A 372 37.30 -1.70 -19.70
CA ALA A 372 37.74 -2.15 -18.38
C ALA A 372 38.90 -1.32 -17.91
N GLU A 373 38.89 -0.89 -16.65
CA GLU A 373 39.92 -0.05 -16.06
C GLU A 373 40.32 -0.56 -14.66
N GLY A 374 41.62 -0.58 -14.39
CA GLY A 374 42.23 -0.96 -13.14
C GLY A 374 42.40 -2.48 -13.00
N ASN A 375 43.62 -2.91 -12.77
CA ASN A 375 43.98 -4.31 -12.46
C ASN A 375 43.36 -5.34 -13.42
N VAL A 376 43.36 -5.04 -14.73
CA VAL A 376 42.71 -5.89 -15.74
C VAL A 376 43.49 -7.21 -15.86
N VAL A 377 42.76 -8.32 -15.69
CA VAL A 377 43.19 -9.69 -15.97
C VAL A 377 42.14 -10.34 -16.86
N TYR A 378 42.48 -10.64 -18.10
CA TYR A 378 41.61 -11.37 -19.01
C TYR A 378 42.17 -12.75 -19.31
N LYS A 379 41.38 -13.77 -19.13
CA LYS A 379 41.70 -15.17 -19.41
C LYS A 379 40.68 -15.76 -20.38
N GLN A 380 41.15 -16.57 -21.32
CA GLN A 380 40.32 -17.28 -22.26
C GLN A 380 40.84 -18.71 -22.44
N LEU A 381 39.93 -19.67 -22.60
CA LEU A 381 40.33 -21.08 -22.75
C LEU A 381 40.27 -21.55 -24.21
N ASN A 382 39.60 -20.83 -25.08
CA ASN A 382 39.49 -21.25 -26.48
C ASN A 382 39.61 -20.06 -27.45
N PRO A 383 40.77 -19.84 -28.11
CA PRO A 383 42.07 -20.39 -27.79
C PRO A 383 42.57 -19.94 -26.42
N VAL A 384 43.54 -20.65 -25.86
CA VAL A 384 44.08 -20.32 -24.53
C VAL A 384 45.01 -19.11 -24.64
N PHE A 385 44.67 -18.03 -23.93
CA PHE A 385 45.55 -16.91 -23.70
C PHE A 385 45.17 -16.11 -22.45
N ASN A 386 46.15 -15.42 -21.88
CA ASN A 386 46.04 -14.55 -20.72
C ASN A 386 46.58 -13.17 -21.06
N LEU A 387 45.84 -12.11 -20.71
CA LEU A 387 46.27 -10.73 -20.87
C LEU A 387 46.16 -10.00 -19.54
N THR A 388 47.16 -9.24 -19.18
CA THR A 388 47.13 -8.37 -17.99
C THR A 388 47.57 -6.96 -18.35
N GLY A 389 46.95 -5.97 -17.70
CA GLY A 389 47.33 -4.57 -17.92
C GLY A 389 46.39 -3.60 -17.19
N PRO A 390 46.67 -2.29 -17.23
CA PRO A 390 45.85 -1.29 -16.54
C PRO A 390 44.51 -1.02 -17.19
N ARG A 391 44.38 -1.28 -18.49
CA ARG A 391 43.12 -1.03 -19.26
C ARG A 391 42.90 -2.11 -20.32
N ALA A 392 41.65 -2.41 -20.59
CA ALA A 392 41.24 -3.21 -21.75
C ALA A 392 39.97 -2.65 -22.39
N ALA A 393 39.86 -2.86 -23.70
CA ALA A 393 38.66 -2.67 -24.45
C ALA A 393 38.31 -3.94 -25.20
N GLY A 394 37.03 -4.31 -25.26
CA GLY A 394 36.60 -5.54 -25.93
C GLY A 394 35.29 -5.37 -26.68
N GLU A 395 35.13 -6.21 -27.70
CA GLU A 395 33.90 -6.33 -28.47
C GLU A 395 33.35 -7.76 -28.35
N LEU A 396 32.18 -7.89 -27.72
CA LEU A 396 31.57 -9.19 -27.45
C LEU A 396 31.14 -9.92 -28.75
N LYS A 397 30.64 -9.17 -29.73
CA LYS A 397 30.20 -9.72 -31.00
C LYS A 397 31.32 -10.41 -31.77
N ASN A 398 32.44 -9.72 -31.92
CA ASN A 398 33.64 -10.24 -32.59
C ASN A 398 34.57 -11.00 -31.66
N GLN A 399 34.26 -10.98 -30.37
CA GLN A 399 35.01 -11.64 -29.30
C GLN A 399 36.48 -11.24 -29.29
N THR A 400 36.74 -9.95 -29.50
CA THR A 400 38.08 -9.37 -29.47
C THR A 400 38.29 -8.60 -28.16
N VAL A 401 39.49 -8.73 -27.60
CA VAL A 401 39.92 -7.97 -26.43
C VAL A 401 41.31 -7.37 -26.71
N ILE A 402 41.43 -6.09 -26.48
CA ILE A 402 42.70 -5.35 -26.62
C ILE A 402 43.03 -4.80 -25.24
N VAL A 403 44.17 -5.25 -24.69
CA VAL A 403 44.73 -4.71 -23.45
C VAL A 403 45.71 -3.62 -23.81
N LYS A 404 45.69 -2.49 -23.12
CA LYS A 404 46.54 -1.32 -23.36
C LYS A 404 47.28 -0.92 -22.10
N GLY A 405 48.52 -0.50 -22.27
CA GLY A 405 49.27 0.21 -21.23
C GLY A 405 48.70 1.62 -21.02
N ASP A 406 48.96 2.22 -19.88
CA ASP A 406 48.46 3.56 -19.48
C ASP A 406 49.26 4.76 -20.08
N GLY A 407 50.27 4.48 -20.92
CA GLY A 407 51.14 5.51 -21.50
C GLY A 407 52.22 6.04 -20.51
N GLY A 408 52.14 5.67 -19.25
CA GLY A 408 53.03 6.10 -18.17
C GLY A 408 53.95 5.00 -17.61
N GLY A 409 54.15 3.88 -18.34
CA GLY A 409 54.97 2.77 -17.92
C GLY A 409 54.22 1.50 -17.47
N GLY A 410 52.89 1.48 -17.56
CA GLY A 410 52.11 0.29 -17.33
C GLY A 410 52.38 -0.81 -18.35
N GLN A 411 52.85 -1.96 -17.88
CA GLN A 411 53.25 -3.07 -18.74
C GLN A 411 52.03 -3.90 -19.14
N VAL A 412 51.93 -4.29 -20.41
CA VAL A 412 51.01 -5.31 -20.90
C VAL A 412 51.74 -6.64 -20.96
N VAL A 413 51.27 -7.63 -20.25
CA VAL A 413 51.79 -8.97 -20.30
C VAL A 413 50.83 -9.88 -21.05
N THR A 414 51.34 -10.60 -22.04
CA THR A 414 50.60 -11.57 -22.82
C THR A 414 51.20 -12.94 -22.66
N GLU A 415 50.40 -13.91 -22.25
CA GLU A 415 50.79 -15.31 -22.21
C GLU A 415 49.93 -16.08 -23.22
N PHE A 416 50.53 -16.74 -24.17
CA PHE A 416 49.87 -17.51 -25.21
C PHE A 416 50.35 -18.95 -25.18
N VAL A 417 49.44 -19.91 -25.16
CA VAL A 417 49.75 -21.33 -25.26
C VAL A 417 49.28 -21.81 -26.63
N PRO A 418 50.20 -22.09 -27.58
CA PRO A 418 49.81 -22.59 -28.90
C PRO A 418 49.14 -23.97 -28.83
N ASP A 419 48.15 -24.22 -29.71
CA ASP A 419 47.43 -25.51 -29.74
C ASP A 419 48.31 -26.71 -30.00
N GLU A 420 49.48 -26.53 -30.61
CA GLU A 420 50.46 -27.60 -30.89
C GLU A 420 51.04 -28.22 -29.59
N TYR A 421 50.99 -27.52 -28.45
CA TYR A 421 51.49 -28.04 -27.17
C TYR A 421 50.49 -28.87 -26.37
N LYS A 422 49.21 -28.91 -26.77
CA LYS A 422 48.23 -29.75 -26.11
C LYS A 422 48.41 -31.24 -26.31
N GLY A 423 49.20 -31.63 -27.29
CA GLY A 423 49.47 -33.05 -27.63
C GLY A 423 50.65 -33.70 -26.91
N THR A 424 51.52 -32.92 -26.21
CA THR A 424 52.79 -33.44 -25.69
C THR A 424 52.86 -33.58 -24.17
N LEU A 425 51.87 -33.12 -23.42
CA LEU A 425 51.78 -33.27 -21.98
C LEU A 425 50.99 -34.49 -21.47
N GLY A 426 50.61 -35.39 -22.41
CA GLY A 426 49.83 -36.58 -22.11
C GLY A 426 50.52 -37.88 -22.57
N ARG A 427 51.77 -38.14 -22.09
CA ARG A 427 52.35 -39.47 -22.09
C ARG A 427 53.11 -39.69 -20.78
#